data_fc746dcb9d9509406d24f2a74c47aeaf
#
_entry.id   fc746dcb9d9509406d24f2a74c47aeaf
#
_cell.length_a   1.000
_cell.length_b   1.000
_cell.length_c   1.000
_cell.angle_alpha   90.00
_cell.angle_beta   90.00
_cell.angle_gamma   90.00
#
_symmetry.space_group_name_H-M   'P 1'
#
loop_
_entity.id
_entity.type
_entity.pdbx_description
1 polymer ?
#
loop_
_entity_poly.entity_id
_entity_poly.type
_entity_poly.pdbx_seq_one_letter_code
_entity_poly.pdbx_strand_id
1 'polypeptide(L)'
;MGHNGHVTETAPAPTGVTTTLIHRIQRGRFPWWRRAVVCDLVEALDDEELAEVEGIVLGIARAGFTAVLVRPARSDIVTDGTTLERFITRVHNAGLKVVVRLAGSTLPGGCGGTFIDLEDGVTSLVLRTRAALKAGADGIDLGRIDDSCGNAETPDPVEKARRAERFSRLVRILQAELADFDTLPVLSAEATTSEQDAFHRHLEEEWFHHLRDDSLTTCPWQSDALRDRVRSALEDRDRLGQVTAWHASNRAGNGCDDAPEPGSWEEGATAPRRAAMALYELSLPGAAYMTFEHFAGRLEVLGSGRAHRTWGDEGRPAREMRTLTTALRLRTERAMGSGSLAFVDELSWTHPGVGVHVCAGTMVVLNTSDATVEVPAEHRFLVSSQAPAPEALPPAGAPTPVPPETCAWFDTARILPAPFEHTD
;
A
#
# COMPACT_ATOMS: atom_id res chain seq x y z
N MET A 1 5.09 -65.03 -33.79
CA MET A 1 5.81 -63.79 -33.47
C MET A 1 4.78 -62.80 -32.93
N GLY A 2 4.66 -62.73 -31.63
CA GLY A 2 3.69 -61.86 -30.95
C GLY A 2 4.34 -60.52 -30.65
N HIS A 3 3.70 -59.42 -31.06
CA HIS A 3 4.05 -58.08 -30.64
C HIS A 3 3.23 -57.76 -29.38
N ASN A 4 3.93 -57.74 -28.24
CA ASN A 4 3.41 -57.14 -27.02
C ASN A 4 3.56 -55.62 -27.12
N GLY A 5 2.45 -54.90 -27.36
CA GLY A 5 2.39 -53.44 -27.20
C GLY A 5 2.32 -53.12 -25.70
N HIS A 6 3.38 -52.56 -25.16
CA HIS A 6 3.33 -51.90 -23.86
C HIS A 6 2.52 -50.58 -23.99
N VAL A 7 1.32 -50.61 -23.44
CA VAL A 7 0.55 -49.40 -23.14
C VAL A 7 1.19 -48.80 -21.90
N THR A 8 1.94 -47.74 -22.06
CA THR A 8 2.37 -46.88 -20.94
C THR A 8 1.14 -46.15 -20.40
N GLU A 9 0.62 -46.65 -19.31
CA GLU A 9 -0.42 -46.00 -18.51
C GLU A 9 0.21 -44.73 -17.90
N THR A 10 -0.11 -43.61 -18.48
CA THR A 10 0.26 -42.29 -17.92
C THR A 10 -0.51 -42.13 -16.62
N ALA A 11 0.19 -42.11 -15.50
CA ALA A 11 -0.42 -41.81 -14.22
C ALA A 11 -1.20 -40.46 -14.32
N PRO A 12 -2.45 -40.43 -13.81
CA PRO A 12 -3.21 -39.17 -13.80
C PRO A 12 -2.43 -38.14 -13.00
N ALA A 13 -2.31 -36.92 -13.57
CA ALA A 13 -1.74 -35.80 -12.86
C ALA A 13 -2.47 -35.59 -11.53
N PRO A 14 -1.78 -35.24 -10.45
CA PRO A 14 -2.42 -35.01 -9.17
C PRO A 14 -3.45 -33.89 -9.30
N THR A 15 -4.72 -34.21 -9.24
CA THR A 15 -5.85 -33.27 -9.21
C THR A 15 -6.04 -32.77 -7.78
N GLY A 16 -5.12 -31.99 -7.27
CA GLY A 16 -5.21 -31.48 -5.91
C GLY A 16 -4.90 -30.00 -5.85
N VAL A 17 -5.78 -29.22 -5.21
CA VAL A 17 -5.52 -27.82 -4.89
C VAL A 17 -4.22 -27.70 -4.11
N THR A 18 -3.26 -26.92 -4.63
CA THR A 18 -1.99 -26.67 -3.96
C THR A 18 -2.00 -25.31 -3.30
N THR A 19 -1.39 -25.23 -2.11
CA THR A 19 -1.30 -23.99 -1.34
C THR A 19 0.15 -23.72 -0.97
N THR A 20 0.70 -22.62 -1.46
CA THR A 20 2.08 -22.21 -1.18
C THR A 20 2.09 -21.07 -0.17
N LEU A 21 2.51 -21.36 1.07
CA LEU A 21 2.64 -20.35 2.12
C LEU A 21 3.86 -19.46 1.84
N ILE A 22 3.64 -18.16 1.73
CA ILE A 22 4.69 -17.18 1.43
C ILE A 22 5.04 -16.36 2.67
N HIS A 23 4.03 -15.94 3.45
CA HIS A 23 4.22 -15.11 4.62
C HIS A 23 3.54 -15.74 5.83
N ARG A 24 4.24 -15.75 6.97
CA ARG A 24 3.72 -16.32 8.22
C ARG A 24 3.25 -15.24 9.17
N ILE A 25 2.11 -15.51 9.82
CA ILE A 25 1.59 -14.66 10.88
C ILE A 25 2.67 -14.37 11.93
N GLN A 26 2.86 -13.10 12.21
CA GLN A 26 3.69 -12.67 13.33
C GLN A 26 2.82 -12.61 14.59
N ARG A 27 3.27 -13.21 15.69
CA ARG A 27 2.54 -13.23 16.96
C ARG A 27 3.09 -12.18 17.92
N GLY A 28 2.24 -11.53 18.69
CA GLY A 28 2.63 -10.58 19.72
C GLY A 28 1.82 -9.29 19.69
N ARG A 29 2.21 -8.34 20.55
CA ARG A 29 1.72 -6.96 20.48
C ARG A 29 2.54 -6.21 19.44
N PHE A 30 1.88 -5.75 18.39
CA PHE A 30 2.55 -5.01 17.34
C PHE A 30 2.36 -3.51 17.54
N PRO A 31 3.39 -2.71 17.28
CA PRO A 31 3.24 -1.27 17.13
C PRO A 31 2.18 -0.96 16.06
N TRP A 32 1.51 0.16 16.21
CA TRP A 32 0.39 0.56 15.34
C TRP A 32 0.76 0.55 13.84
N TRP A 33 1.98 0.94 13.53
CA TRP A 33 2.46 1.10 12.17
C TRP A 33 2.57 -0.22 11.39
N ARG A 34 2.82 -1.35 12.05
CA ARG A 34 3.02 -2.64 11.34
C ARG A 34 1.85 -3.08 10.48
N ARG A 35 0.65 -2.64 10.78
CA ARG A 35 -0.59 -2.98 10.07
C ARG A 35 -1.40 -1.74 9.67
N ALA A 36 -0.76 -0.59 9.66
CA ALA A 36 -1.42 0.67 9.37
C ALA A 36 -2.06 0.67 7.98
N VAL A 37 -3.20 1.31 7.88
CA VAL A 37 -3.72 1.77 6.59
C VAL A 37 -3.66 3.28 6.61
N VAL A 38 -2.78 3.81 5.78
CA VAL A 38 -2.44 5.23 5.73
C VAL A 38 -3.19 5.88 4.58
N CYS A 39 -3.97 6.92 4.88
CA CYS A 39 -4.56 7.80 3.88
C CYS A 39 -3.51 8.83 3.47
N ASP A 40 -2.94 8.71 2.27
CA ASP A 40 -2.00 9.68 1.72
C ASP A 40 -2.76 10.81 1.03
N LEU A 41 -2.60 12.02 1.53
CA LEU A 41 -3.24 13.23 0.98
C LEU A 41 -2.50 13.77 -0.26
N VAL A 42 -1.37 13.19 -0.60
CA VAL A 42 -0.55 13.41 -1.81
C VAL A 42 -0.07 14.84 -1.98
N GLU A 43 -0.99 15.81 -2.08
CA GLU A 43 -0.68 17.20 -2.39
C GLU A 43 0.00 17.91 -1.21
N ALA A 44 0.82 18.92 -1.54
CA ALA A 44 1.36 19.81 -0.54
C ALA A 44 0.27 20.82 -0.13
N LEU A 45 -0.09 20.80 1.15
CA LEU A 45 -1.19 21.58 1.69
C LEU A 45 -0.67 22.84 2.40
N ASP A 46 -1.17 24.00 2.03
CA ASP A 46 -0.93 25.22 2.78
C ASP A 46 -1.81 25.29 4.05
N ASP A 47 -1.71 26.38 4.80
CA ASP A 47 -2.44 26.53 6.06
C ASP A 47 -3.96 26.56 5.89
N GLU A 48 -4.45 27.11 4.79
CA GLU A 48 -5.87 27.21 4.48
C GLU A 48 -6.41 25.82 4.07
N GLU A 49 -5.66 25.13 3.23
CA GLU A 49 -5.96 23.77 2.79
C GLU A 49 -5.89 22.76 3.94
N LEU A 50 -4.93 22.88 4.86
CA LEU A 50 -4.89 22.07 6.08
C LEU A 50 -6.15 22.28 6.93
N ALA A 51 -6.64 23.52 7.05
CA ALA A 51 -7.88 23.80 7.77
C ALA A 51 -9.11 23.21 7.07
N GLU A 52 -9.14 23.15 5.75
CA GLU A 52 -10.20 22.50 4.97
C GLU A 52 -10.20 20.98 5.16
N VAL A 53 -9.01 20.36 5.10
CA VAL A 53 -8.85 18.91 5.32
C VAL A 53 -9.30 18.49 6.73
N GLU A 54 -9.19 19.39 7.75
CA GLU A 54 -9.76 19.11 9.08
C GLU A 54 -11.24 18.70 9.01
N GLY A 55 -11.99 19.21 8.04
CA GLY A 55 -13.42 18.89 7.85
C GLY A 55 -13.69 17.44 7.44
N ILE A 56 -12.75 16.82 6.74
CA ILE A 56 -12.90 15.44 6.22
C ILE A 56 -12.25 14.36 7.10
N VAL A 57 -11.45 14.74 8.10
CA VAL A 57 -10.71 13.80 8.98
C VAL A 57 -11.62 12.77 9.62
N LEU A 58 -12.80 13.16 10.09
CA LEU A 58 -13.78 12.21 10.64
C LEU A 58 -14.29 11.21 9.61
N GLY A 59 -14.41 11.64 8.34
CA GLY A 59 -14.76 10.76 7.23
C GLY A 59 -13.68 9.71 6.98
N ILE A 60 -12.41 10.12 6.97
CA ILE A 60 -11.24 9.23 6.84
C ILE A 60 -11.24 8.20 7.98
N ALA A 61 -11.42 8.63 9.22
CA ALA A 61 -11.50 7.73 10.38
C ALA A 61 -12.67 6.74 10.29
N ARG A 62 -13.86 7.22 9.90
CA ARG A 62 -15.05 6.37 9.73
C ARG A 62 -14.93 5.38 8.57
N ALA A 63 -14.17 5.72 7.54
CA ALA A 63 -13.86 4.79 6.46
C ALA A 63 -13.00 3.62 6.93
N GLY A 64 -12.26 3.76 8.04
CA GLY A 64 -11.46 2.68 8.64
C GLY A 64 -9.94 2.84 8.42
N PHE A 65 -9.48 3.99 7.97
CA PHE A 65 -8.05 4.32 7.99
C PHE A 65 -7.55 4.43 9.43
N THR A 66 -6.26 4.22 9.62
CA THR A 66 -5.61 4.26 10.94
C THR A 66 -4.62 5.41 11.06
N ALA A 67 -4.20 5.96 9.95
CA ALA A 67 -3.28 7.10 9.89
C ALA A 67 -3.55 7.98 8.68
N VAL A 68 -3.07 9.22 8.75
CA VAL A 68 -3.04 10.18 7.65
C VAL A 68 -1.59 10.54 7.38
N LEU A 69 -1.20 10.55 6.11
CA LEU A 69 0.06 11.11 5.64
C LEU A 69 -0.22 12.47 5.04
N VAL A 70 0.36 13.51 5.63
CA VAL A 70 0.17 14.90 5.22
C VAL A 70 1.48 15.54 4.82
N ARG A 71 1.45 16.37 3.79
CA ARG A 71 2.60 17.13 3.30
C ARG A 71 2.33 18.62 3.46
N PRO A 72 2.86 19.30 4.50
CA PRO A 72 2.74 20.74 4.62
C PRO A 72 3.50 21.44 3.48
N ALA A 73 2.84 22.38 2.80
CA ALA A 73 3.46 23.18 1.73
C ALA A 73 4.45 24.21 2.27
N ARG A 74 4.23 24.67 3.52
CA ARG A 74 5.11 25.66 4.13
C ARG A 74 6.45 25.04 4.52
N SER A 75 7.51 25.70 4.08
CA SER A 75 8.87 25.38 4.50
C SER A 75 9.19 25.89 5.90
N ASP A 76 8.37 26.78 6.45
CA ASP A 76 8.59 27.53 7.69
C ASP A 76 7.88 26.96 8.92
N ILE A 77 7.45 25.69 8.89
CA ILE A 77 6.89 25.00 10.08
C ILE A 77 7.81 25.08 11.31
N VAL A 78 9.09 25.39 11.08
CA VAL A 78 10.08 25.61 12.15
C VAL A 78 9.80 26.92 12.92
N THR A 79 9.30 27.93 12.24
CA THR A 79 9.04 29.27 12.82
C THR A 79 7.60 29.42 13.29
N ASP A 80 6.66 28.77 12.62
CA ASP A 80 5.23 28.78 13.00
C ASP A 80 4.61 27.41 12.69
N GLY A 81 4.60 26.53 13.68
CA GLY A 81 3.99 25.21 13.60
C GLY A 81 2.54 25.15 14.08
N THR A 82 1.92 26.29 14.42
CA THR A 82 0.61 26.32 15.11
C THR A 82 -0.51 25.67 14.29
N THR A 83 -0.53 25.91 12.97
CA THR A 83 -1.55 25.30 12.09
C THR A 83 -1.37 23.80 12.00
N LEU A 84 -0.14 23.31 11.86
CA LEU A 84 0.16 21.89 11.84
C LEU A 84 -0.20 21.22 13.17
N GLU A 85 0.13 21.83 14.31
CA GLU A 85 -0.22 21.33 15.65
C GLU A 85 -1.74 21.20 15.83
N ARG A 86 -2.50 22.22 15.40
CA ARG A 86 -3.97 22.18 15.43
C ARG A 86 -4.51 21.06 14.55
N PHE A 87 -4.01 20.91 13.33
CA PHE A 87 -4.39 19.84 12.43
C PHE A 87 -4.10 18.46 13.06
N ILE A 88 -2.90 18.24 13.58
CA ILE A 88 -2.52 16.97 14.22
C ILE A 88 -3.43 16.68 15.41
N THR A 89 -3.70 17.66 16.26
CA THR A 89 -4.63 17.52 17.38
C THR A 89 -6.01 17.09 16.92
N ARG A 90 -6.51 17.66 15.83
CA ARG A 90 -7.80 17.29 15.24
C ARG A 90 -7.82 15.84 14.75
N VAL A 91 -6.75 15.42 14.07
CA VAL A 91 -6.57 14.06 13.58
C VAL A 91 -6.50 13.06 14.74
N HIS A 92 -5.75 13.36 15.78
CA HIS A 92 -5.68 12.53 17.00
C HIS A 92 -7.04 12.41 17.70
N ASN A 93 -7.81 13.49 17.77
CA ASN A 93 -9.17 13.46 18.31
C ASN A 93 -10.14 12.59 17.52
N ALA A 94 -9.85 12.34 16.24
CA ALA A 94 -10.58 11.39 15.41
C ALA A 94 -10.08 9.93 15.56
N GLY A 95 -9.04 9.69 16.38
CA GLY A 95 -8.45 8.38 16.60
C GLY A 95 -7.42 7.94 15.56
N LEU A 96 -6.98 8.85 14.70
CA LEU A 96 -5.98 8.59 13.66
C LEU A 96 -4.58 8.99 14.12
N LYS A 97 -3.56 8.37 13.51
CA LYS A 97 -2.15 8.77 13.61
C LYS A 97 -1.78 9.73 12.48
N VAL A 98 -0.75 10.55 12.69
CA VAL A 98 -0.26 11.51 11.69
C VAL A 98 1.20 11.25 11.35
N VAL A 99 1.46 11.03 10.06
CA VAL A 99 2.80 11.00 9.50
C VAL A 99 2.99 12.27 8.66
N VAL A 100 4.07 12.98 8.88
CA VAL A 100 4.35 14.24 8.17
C VAL A 100 5.43 14.00 7.12
N ARG A 101 5.09 14.22 5.85
CA ARG A 101 6.06 14.18 4.75
C ARG A 101 6.82 15.49 4.68
N LEU A 102 8.13 15.43 4.90
CA LEU A 102 9.00 16.60 4.92
C LEU A 102 9.81 16.78 3.64
N ALA A 103 10.19 15.64 3.04
CA ALA A 103 10.95 15.65 1.79
C ALA A 103 10.04 15.98 0.60
N GLY A 104 10.61 16.59 -0.43
CA GLY A 104 9.85 17.01 -1.62
C GLY A 104 9.02 18.30 -1.45
N SER A 105 8.74 18.76 -0.21
CA SER A 105 8.03 20.01 0.04
C SER A 105 8.91 21.25 0.02
N THR A 106 10.23 21.09 -0.10
CA THR A 106 11.21 22.17 0.01
C THR A 106 11.79 22.62 -1.31
N LEU A 107 11.57 21.89 -2.40
CA LEU A 107 12.14 22.25 -3.69
C LEU A 107 11.08 22.97 -4.53
N PRO A 108 11.26 24.26 -4.82
CA PRO A 108 10.40 24.98 -5.75
C PRO A 108 10.47 24.33 -7.12
N GLY A 109 9.33 23.83 -7.63
CA GLY A 109 9.24 23.23 -8.97
C GLY A 109 9.83 21.82 -9.11
N GLY A 110 10.24 21.19 -8.01
CA GLY A 110 10.76 19.82 -8.02
C GLY A 110 9.63 18.80 -8.07
N CYS A 111 9.29 18.35 -9.25
CA CYS A 111 8.63 17.07 -9.42
C CYS A 111 9.64 15.98 -9.15
N GLY A 112 9.36 15.08 -8.27
CA GLY A 112 10.14 13.90 -8.15
C GLY A 112 11.15 13.89 -7.04
N GLY A 113 11.99 12.92 -7.13
CA GLY A 113 12.89 12.44 -6.12
C GLY A 113 13.51 13.51 -5.26
N THR A 114 13.49 13.28 -4.02
CA THR A 114 14.09 14.16 -3.06
C THR A 114 15.58 14.10 -3.22
N PHE A 115 16.07 14.98 -4.07
CA PHE A 115 17.44 15.37 -3.95
C PHE A 115 17.54 16.15 -2.65
N ILE A 116 17.92 15.49 -1.60
CA ILE A 116 18.40 16.18 -0.41
C ILE A 116 19.77 16.69 -0.81
N ASP A 117 19.84 17.98 -1.19
CA ASP A 117 21.13 18.64 -1.26
C ASP A 117 21.70 18.61 0.16
N LEU A 118 22.62 17.67 0.36
CA LEU A 118 23.05 17.24 1.69
C LEU A 118 23.91 18.30 2.39
N GLU A 119 24.34 19.37 1.73
CA GLU A 119 25.20 20.36 2.37
C GLU A 119 24.36 21.40 3.14
N ASP A 120 23.32 21.93 2.55
CA ASP A 120 22.44 22.92 3.21
C ASP A 120 21.11 22.30 3.71
N GLY A 121 20.69 21.18 3.11
CA GLY A 121 19.43 20.54 3.37
C GLY A 121 19.34 19.74 4.68
N VAL A 122 20.45 19.17 5.17
CA VAL A 122 20.43 18.32 6.37
C VAL A 122 19.96 19.07 7.60
N THR A 123 20.52 20.26 7.85
CA THR A 123 20.13 21.10 8.99
C THR A 123 18.66 21.50 8.90
N SER A 124 18.20 21.92 7.72
CA SER A 124 16.80 22.28 7.48
C SER A 124 15.89 21.08 7.72
N LEU A 125 16.23 19.89 7.22
CA LEU A 125 15.44 18.68 7.39
C LEU A 125 15.36 18.26 8.87
N VAL A 126 16.46 18.32 9.62
CA VAL A 126 16.49 18.02 11.05
C VAL A 126 15.60 19.01 11.83
N LEU A 127 15.70 20.31 11.55
CA LEU A 127 14.87 21.32 12.21
C LEU A 127 13.38 21.11 11.93
N ARG A 128 13.03 20.78 10.70
CA ARG A 128 11.65 20.48 10.30
C ARG A 128 11.14 19.19 10.91
N THR A 129 11.99 18.17 11.00
CA THR A 129 11.68 16.92 11.72
C THR A 129 11.33 17.23 13.17
N ARG A 130 12.18 17.97 13.88
CA ARG A 130 11.91 18.40 15.26
C ARG A 130 10.63 19.21 15.40
N ALA A 131 10.37 20.13 14.47
CA ALA A 131 9.17 20.96 14.49
C ALA A 131 7.91 20.09 14.32
N ALA A 132 7.89 19.15 13.35
CA ALA A 132 6.77 18.25 13.14
C ALA A 132 6.52 17.34 14.35
N LEU A 133 7.57 16.77 14.94
CA LEU A 133 7.47 15.93 16.13
C LEU A 133 6.99 16.71 17.36
N LYS A 134 7.46 17.94 17.55
CA LYS A 134 6.97 18.85 18.61
C LYS A 134 5.50 19.23 18.41
N ALA A 135 5.05 19.37 17.17
CA ALA A 135 3.64 19.56 16.85
C ALA A 135 2.78 18.31 17.11
N GLY A 136 3.39 17.18 17.46
CA GLY A 136 2.70 15.95 17.85
C GLY A 136 2.64 14.88 16.77
N ALA A 137 3.41 14.98 15.68
CA ALA A 137 3.43 13.95 14.63
C ALA A 137 3.85 12.59 15.19
N ASP A 138 3.16 11.53 14.75
CA ASP A 138 3.47 10.14 15.09
C ASP A 138 4.56 9.53 14.18
N GLY A 139 4.98 10.27 13.17
CA GLY A 139 6.05 9.85 12.28
C GLY A 139 6.43 10.89 11.24
N ILE A 140 7.55 10.61 10.60
CA ILE A 140 8.13 11.42 9.53
C ILE A 140 8.24 10.55 8.28
N ASP A 141 7.90 11.12 7.14
CA ASP A 141 8.06 10.50 5.83
C ASP A 141 9.04 11.33 4.99
N LEU A 142 10.04 10.67 4.43
CA LEU A 142 11.03 11.32 3.57
C LEU A 142 10.57 11.41 2.11
N GLY A 143 9.40 10.82 1.79
CA GLY A 143 8.96 10.69 0.40
C GLY A 143 9.86 9.73 -0.37
N ARG A 144 9.98 9.92 -1.67
CA ARG A 144 10.85 9.12 -2.51
C ARG A 144 12.30 9.47 -2.24
N ILE A 145 13.08 8.46 -1.90
CA ILE A 145 14.53 8.55 -1.74
C ILE A 145 15.18 7.97 -2.98
N ASP A 146 16.12 8.70 -3.53
CA ASP A 146 16.87 8.29 -4.71
C ASP A 146 18.36 8.40 -4.40
N ASP A 147 19.05 7.27 -4.43
CA ASP A 147 20.51 7.22 -4.31
C ASP A 147 21.19 7.53 -5.66
N SER A 148 20.42 7.42 -6.76
CA SER A 148 20.85 7.88 -8.07
C SER A 148 20.68 9.40 -8.15
N CYS A 149 21.57 10.02 -8.83
CA CYS A 149 21.55 11.47 -8.98
C CYS A 149 20.85 11.81 -10.25
N GLY A 150 19.57 11.93 -10.25
CA GLY A 150 18.80 12.35 -11.41
C GLY A 150 19.61 12.84 -12.60
N ASN A 151 19.40 12.29 -13.78
CA ASN A 151 19.91 12.71 -15.10
C ASN A 151 21.45 12.75 -15.33
N ALA A 152 22.27 12.32 -14.40
CA ALA A 152 23.70 12.20 -14.68
C ALA A 152 24.00 10.81 -15.24
N GLU A 153 24.79 10.77 -16.32
CA GLU A 153 25.53 9.61 -16.77
C GLU A 153 26.05 8.83 -15.56
N THR A 154 26.02 7.52 -15.61
CA THR A 154 26.35 6.57 -14.53
C THR A 154 27.40 7.15 -13.58
N PRO A 155 27.05 7.48 -12.32
CA PRO A 155 27.97 8.18 -11.44
C PRO A 155 29.20 7.31 -11.19
N ASP A 156 30.38 7.96 -11.09
CA ASP A 156 31.62 7.31 -10.65
C ASP A 156 31.35 6.50 -9.38
N PRO A 157 31.79 5.24 -9.30
CA PRO A 157 31.62 4.37 -8.12
C PRO A 157 32.03 5.05 -6.81
N VAL A 158 33.04 5.90 -6.82
CA VAL A 158 33.49 6.66 -5.63
C VAL A 158 32.43 7.69 -5.19
N GLU A 159 31.82 8.38 -6.16
CA GLU A 159 30.74 9.33 -5.84
C GLU A 159 29.49 8.62 -5.37
N LYS A 160 29.14 7.48 -5.96
CA LYS A 160 28.03 6.63 -5.51
C LYS A 160 28.23 6.19 -4.03
N ALA A 161 29.43 5.72 -3.68
CA ALA A 161 29.76 5.33 -2.32
C ALA A 161 29.69 6.51 -1.33
N ARG A 162 30.21 7.67 -1.75
CA ARG A 162 30.17 8.89 -0.92
C ARG A 162 28.74 9.35 -0.65
N ARG A 163 27.86 9.24 -1.61
CA ARG A 163 26.43 9.60 -1.46
C ARG A 163 25.71 8.64 -0.52
N ALA A 164 25.92 7.35 -0.70
CA ALA A 164 25.38 6.33 0.18
C ALA A 164 25.83 6.57 1.65
N GLU A 165 27.07 6.95 1.87
CA GLU A 165 27.57 7.29 3.22
C GLU A 165 26.90 8.56 3.79
N ARG A 166 26.76 9.61 2.96
CA ARG A 166 26.07 10.83 3.37
C ARG A 166 24.61 10.56 3.73
N PHE A 167 23.92 9.76 2.93
CA PHE A 167 22.54 9.36 3.18
C PHE A 167 22.43 8.55 4.49
N SER A 168 23.30 7.56 4.66
CA SER A 168 23.40 6.76 5.89
C SER A 168 23.59 7.62 7.14
N ARG A 169 24.45 8.62 7.04
CA ARG A 169 24.68 9.58 8.14
C ARG A 169 23.44 10.41 8.44
N LEU A 170 22.76 10.90 7.41
CA LEU A 170 21.51 11.65 7.56
C LEU A 170 20.45 10.82 8.28
N VAL A 171 20.21 9.58 7.83
CA VAL A 171 19.19 8.72 8.43
C VAL A 171 19.49 8.44 9.91
N ARG A 172 20.75 8.19 10.26
CA ARG A 172 21.15 8.02 11.67
C ARG A 172 20.89 9.27 12.52
N ILE A 173 21.10 10.46 11.96
CA ILE A 173 20.75 11.71 12.64
C ILE A 173 19.23 11.78 12.86
N LEU A 174 18.44 11.48 11.83
CA LEU A 174 16.99 11.49 11.95
C LEU A 174 16.48 10.45 12.95
N GLN A 175 17.04 9.25 12.96
CA GLN A 175 16.70 8.23 13.95
C GLN A 175 17.03 8.69 15.38
N ALA A 176 18.15 9.38 15.59
CA ALA A 176 18.49 9.97 16.88
C ALA A 176 17.47 11.04 17.29
N GLU A 177 17.04 11.91 16.35
CA GLU A 177 15.99 12.89 16.62
C GLU A 177 14.65 12.25 17.01
N LEU A 178 14.28 11.15 16.33
CA LEU A 178 13.04 10.43 16.64
C LEU A 178 13.11 9.75 18.02
N ALA A 179 14.28 9.23 18.39
CA ALA A 179 14.50 8.54 19.66
C ALA A 179 14.39 9.47 20.90
N ASP A 180 14.50 10.78 20.72
CA ASP A 180 14.29 11.76 21.79
C ASP A 180 12.82 11.93 22.20
N PHE A 181 11.88 11.29 21.47
CA PHE A 181 10.44 11.38 21.74
C PHE A 181 9.89 10.08 22.33
N ASP A 182 9.20 10.16 23.46
CA ASP A 182 8.60 9.01 24.16
C ASP A 182 7.53 8.28 23.33
N THR A 183 6.96 8.95 22.33
CA THR A 183 5.91 8.38 21.46
C THR A 183 6.44 7.34 20.48
N LEU A 184 7.77 7.17 20.37
CA LEU A 184 8.42 6.30 19.40
C LEU A 184 7.90 6.52 17.97
N PRO A 185 8.12 7.72 17.42
CA PRO A 185 7.60 8.06 16.10
C PRO A 185 8.26 7.22 15.01
N VAL A 186 7.53 6.98 13.91
CA VAL A 186 8.03 6.18 12.81
C VAL A 186 8.83 7.02 11.81
N LEU A 187 9.82 6.39 11.16
CA LEU A 187 10.49 6.92 9.99
C LEU A 187 10.05 6.11 8.78
N SER A 188 9.55 6.77 7.74
CA SER A 188 9.12 6.15 6.50
C SER A 188 9.75 6.81 5.28
N ALA A 189 9.86 6.04 4.19
CA ALA A 189 10.34 6.50 2.91
C ALA A 189 9.80 5.61 1.78
N GLU A 190 10.07 6.00 0.56
CA GLU A 190 9.81 5.25 -0.65
C GLU A 190 11.10 5.11 -1.46
N ALA A 191 11.41 3.91 -1.94
CA ALA A 191 12.59 3.62 -2.74
C ALA A 191 12.21 2.88 -4.03
N THR A 192 13.00 3.10 -5.09
CA THR A 192 12.83 2.34 -6.33
C THR A 192 13.49 0.98 -6.25
N THR A 193 12.84 -0.03 -6.80
CA THR A 193 13.40 -1.38 -6.95
C THR A 193 14.29 -1.52 -8.18
N SER A 194 14.34 -0.53 -9.05
CA SER A 194 15.23 -0.51 -10.23
C SER A 194 16.71 -0.51 -9.83
N GLU A 195 17.06 0.04 -8.66
CA GLU A 195 18.38 0.01 -8.06
C GLU A 195 18.47 -1.02 -6.92
N GLN A 196 18.48 -2.30 -7.26
CA GLN A 196 18.42 -3.42 -6.31
C GLN A 196 19.43 -3.33 -5.17
N ASP A 197 20.69 -2.99 -5.49
CA ASP A 197 21.76 -2.89 -4.46
C ASP A 197 21.48 -1.79 -3.43
N ALA A 198 20.94 -0.64 -3.86
CA ALA A 198 20.57 0.44 -2.98
C ALA A 198 19.35 0.06 -2.14
N PHE A 199 18.34 -0.50 -2.77
CA PHE A 199 17.12 -0.96 -2.12
C PHE A 199 17.40 -2.02 -1.04
N HIS A 200 18.17 -3.07 -1.36
CA HIS A 200 18.54 -4.11 -0.40
C HIS A 200 19.35 -3.54 0.77
N ARG A 201 20.29 -2.62 0.52
CA ARG A 201 21.01 -1.94 1.59
C ARG A 201 20.07 -1.19 2.53
N HIS A 202 19.07 -0.47 2.02
CA HIS A 202 18.08 0.22 2.86
C HIS A 202 17.27 -0.76 3.73
N LEU A 203 16.98 -1.95 3.22
CA LEU A 203 16.34 -3.01 3.99
C LEU A 203 17.29 -3.59 5.04
N GLU A 204 18.53 -3.95 4.69
CA GLU A 204 19.51 -4.58 5.56
C GLU A 204 19.94 -3.69 6.74
N GLU A 205 20.01 -2.38 6.53
CA GLU A 205 20.36 -1.40 7.58
C GLU A 205 19.20 -1.10 8.54
N GLU A 206 17.99 -1.62 8.27
CA GLU A 206 16.78 -1.42 9.09
C GLU A 206 16.49 0.05 9.42
N TRP A 207 16.75 0.95 8.46
CA TRP A 207 16.64 2.39 8.70
C TRP A 207 15.23 2.88 8.84
N PHE A 208 14.28 2.20 8.17
CA PHE A 208 12.90 2.65 8.06
C PHE A 208 11.95 1.67 8.73
N HIS A 209 10.96 2.20 9.42
CA HIS A 209 9.81 1.42 9.88
C HIS A 209 8.91 1.01 8.72
N HIS A 210 8.74 1.93 7.74
CA HIS A 210 8.11 1.67 6.47
C HIS A 210 9.04 2.09 5.33
N LEU A 211 9.51 1.13 4.57
CA LEU A 211 10.14 1.36 3.28
C LEU A 211 9.17 0.89 2.21
N ARG A 212 8.46 1.84 1.59
CA ARG A 212 7.63 1.56 0.41
C ARG A 212 8.54 1.32 -0.77
N ASP A 213 8.07 0.51 -1.71
CA ASP A 213 8.75 0.30 -2.98
C ASP A 213 7.78 0.40 -4.16
N ASP A 214 8.33 0.53 -5.36
CA ASP A 214 7.59 0.65 -6.60
C ASP A 214 7.23 -0.70 -7.23
N SER A 215 7.38 -1.80 -6.50
CA SER A 215 7.16 -3.15 -7.04
C SER A 215 5.76 -3.38 -7.58
N LEU A 216 4.74 -2.83 -6.91
CA LEU A 216 3.37 -2.90 -7.40
C LEU A 216 3.06 -1.82 -8.46
N THR A 217 3.64 -0.62 -8.36
CA THR A 217 3.36 0.48 -9.28
C THR A 217 3.90 0.21 -10.69
N THR A 218 5.04 -0.46 -10.80
CA THR A 218 5.68 -0.80 -12.07
C THR A 218 5.26 -2.14 -12.65
N CYS A 219 4.42 -2.90 -11.93
CA CYS A 219 3.99 -4.23 -12.32
C CYS A 219 2.97 -4.18 -13.47
N PRO A 220 3.02 -5.06 -14.48
CA PRO A 220 1.98 -5.16 -15.49
C PRO A 220 0.66 -5.70 -14.90
N TRP A 221 -0.48 -5.40 -15.58
CA TRP A 221 -1.79 -5.92 -15.21
C TRP A 221 -1.92 -7.41 -15.56
N GLN A 222 -1.24 -8.25 -14.81
CA GLN A 222 -1.23 -9.70 -14.97
C GLN A 222 -1.14 -10.37 -13.59
N SER A 223 -2.04 -11.31 -13.30
CA SER A 223 -2.13 -11.96 -11.98
C SER A 223 -0.81 -12.63 -11.57
N ASP A 224 -0.12 -13.30 -12.51
CA ASP A 224 1.13 -13.98 -12.22
C ASP A 224 2.26 -12.99 -11.90
N ALA A 225 2.35 -11.87 -12.65
CA ALA A 225 3.33 -10.84 -12.41
C ALA A 225 3.12 -10.18 -11.03
N LEU A 226 1.87 -9.83 -10.70
CA LEU A 226 1.49 -9.29 -9.38
C LEU A 226 1.82 -10.28 -8.26
N ARG A 227 1.52 -11.56 -8.46
CA ARG A 227 1.87 -12.64 -7.54
C ARG A 227 3.37 -12.72 -7.27
N ASP A 228 4.19 -12.68 -8.33
CA ASP A 228 5.64 -12.79 -8.22
C ASP A 228 6.24 -11.56 -7.51
N ARG A 229 5.72 -10.36 -7.78
CA ARG A 229 6.12 -9.14 -7.07
C ARG A 229 5.77 -9.21 -5.58
N VAL A 230 4.56 -9.62 -5.25
CA VAL A 230 4.13 -9.78 -3.85
C VAL A 230 4.99 -10.84 -3.14
N ARG A 231 5.28 -11.97 -3.80
CA ARG A 231 6.15 -13.01 -3.26
C ARG A 231 7.53 -12.45 -2.93
N SER A 232 8.21 -11.86 -3.91
CA SER A 232 9.56 -11.31 -3.73
C SER A 232 9.59 -10.27 -2.61
N ALA A 233 8.65 -9.32 -2.60
CA ALA A 233 8.58 -8.29 -1.58
C ALA A 233 8.40 -8.83 -0.16
N LEU A 234 7.59 -9.88 0.01
CA LEU A 234 7.37 -10.51 1.32
C LEU A 234 8.58 -11.36 1.75
N GLU A 235 9.16 -12.15 0.84
CA GLU A 235 10.31 -13.00 1.14
C GLU A 235 11.53 -12.17 1.56
N ASP A 236 11.80 -11.05 0.88
CA ASP A 236 12.90 -10.15 1.21
C ASP A 236 12.73 -9.55 2.61
N ARG A 237 11.53 -9.11 2.95
CA ARG A 237 11.26 -8.48 4.24
C ARG A 237 11.14 -9.50 5.38
N ASP A 238 10.55 -10.64 5.15
CA ASP A 238 10.44 -11.72 6.14
C ASP A 238 11.81 -12.23 6.56
N ARG A 239 12.76 -12.33 5.62
CA ARG A 239 14.14 -12.69 5.90
C ARG A 239 14.82 -11.74 6.89
N LEU A 240 14.46 -10.45 6.84
CA LEU A 240 15.02 -9.40 7.68
C LEU A 240 14.14 -9.05 8.89
N GLY A 241 12.97 -9.68 9.06
CA GLY A 241 12.04 -9.37 10.14
C GLY A 241 11.31 -8.04 9.97
N GLN A 242 11.36 -7.46 8.77
CA GLN A 242 10.76 -6.17 8.45
C GLN A 242 9.29 -6.30 8.05
N VAL A 243 8.60 -5.17 7.98
CA VAL A 243 7.21 -5.08 7.55
C VAL A 243 7.15 -4.54 6.13
N THR A 244 6.32 -5.17 5.30
CA THR A 244 5.99 -4.63 3.99
C THR A 244 5.07 -3.42 4.14
N ALA A 245 5.38 -2.36 3.43
CA ALA A 245 4.53 -1.20 3.30
C ALA A 245 4.14 -1.06 1.81
N TRP A 246 2.92 -1.44 1.52
CA TRP A 246 2.39 -1.48 0.16
C TRP A 246 1.96 -0.11 -0.32
N HIS A 247 2.15 0.09 -1.62
CA HIS A 247 1.65 1.25 -2.32
C HIS A 247 1.55 0.90 -3.80
N ALA A 248 0.39 1.02 -4.35
CA ALA A 248 0.11 0.52 -5.69
C ALA A 248 0.00 1.62 -6.77
N SER A 249 0.04 2.89 -6.41
CA SER A 249 -0.11 4.00 -7.35
C SER A 249 1.09 4.94 -7.34
N ASN A 250 1.60 5.29 -8.52
CA ASN A 250 2.70 6.26 -8.67
C ASN A 250 2.36 7.66 -8.14
N ARG A 251 1.09 8.01 -8.03
CA ARG A 251 0.64 9.32 -7.55
C ARG A 251 0.88 9.55 -6.06
N ALA A 252 1.08 8.48 -5.28
CA ALA A 252 1.27 8.57 -3.84
C ALA A 252 2.61 9.20 -3.42
N GLY A 253 3.63 9.18 -4.27
CA GLY A 253 5.00 9.55 -3.89
C GLY A 253 5.37 11.02 -4.15
N ASN A 254 4.97 11.60 -5.24
CA ASN A 254 5.70 12.74 -5.81
C ASN A 254 4.92 14.05 -5.95
N GLY A 255 3.59 14.03 -5.82
CA GLY A 255 2.79 15.24 -6.08
C GLY A 255 2.96 15.77 -7.52
N CYS A 256 3.44 14.92 -8.43
CA CYS A 256 3.59 15.22 -9.84
C CYS A 256 2.64 14.38 -10.64
N ASP A 257 2.11 14.92 -11.70
CA ASP A 257 1.39 14.20 -12.76
C ASP A 257 2.41 13.38 -13.58
N ASP A 258 3.23 12.55 -12.92
CA ASP A 258 4.11 11.63 -13.64
C ASP A 258 3.23 10.66 -14.40
N ALA A 259 3.48 10.55 -15.69
CA ALA A 259 2.80 9.55 -16.51
C ALA A 259 3.08 8.16 -15.93
N PRO A 260 2.09 7.26 -15.93
CA PRO A 260 2.31 5.88 -15.51
C PRO A 260 3.51 5.27 -16.25
N GLU A 261 4.26 4.43 -15.56
CA GLU A 261 5.35 3.68 -16.18
C GLU A 261 4.82 2.86 -17.37
N PRO A 262 5.47 2.93 -18.54
CA PRO A 262 5.05 2.15 -19.69
C PRO A 262 4.99 0.65 -19.38
N GLY A 263 3.88 0.02 -19.73
CA GLY A 263 3.64 -1.40 -19.45
C GLY A 263 3.17 -1.72 -18.03
N SER A 264 3.06 -0.74 -17.14
CA SER A 264 2.49 -0.95 -15.81
C SER A 264 0.98 -1.13 -15.83
N TRP A 265 0.43 -1.68 -14.76
CA TRP A 265 -1.02 -1.85 -14.61
C TRP A 265 -1.79 -0.52 -14.68
N GLU A 266 -1.14 0.58 -14.34
CA GLU A 266 -1.75 1.92 -14.28
C GLU A 266 -1.85 2.56 -15.68
N GLU A 267 -1.00 2.14 -16.64
CA GLU A 267 -1.06 2.61 -18.02
C GLU A 267 -2.41 2.25 -18.65
N GLY A 268 -3.16 3.27 -19.06
CA GLY A 268 -4.50 3.09 -19.63
C GLY A 268 -5.53 2.46 -18.66
N ALA A 269 -5.27 2.48 -17.35
CA ALA A 269 -6.13 1.84 -16.37
C ALA A 269 -7.54 2.41 -16.39
N THR A 270 -8.52 1.54 -16.47
CA THR A 270 -9.95 1.85 -16.30
C THR A 270 -10.26 2.13 -14.83
N ALA A 271 -11.41 2.73 -14.53
CA ALA A 271 -11.88 2.87 -13.16
C ALA A 271 -12.07 1.51 -12.44
N PRO A 272 -12.62 0.45 -13.08
CA PRO A 272 -12.65 -0.89 -12.52
C PRO A 272 -11.27 -1.44 -12.14
N ARG A 273 -10.26 -1.31 -13.02
CA ARG A 273 -8.89 -1.78 -12.77
C ARG A 273 -8.27 -1.06 -11.57
N ARG A 274 -8.42 0.26 -11.47
CA ARG A 274 -7.95 1.03 -10.30
C ARG A 274 -8.61 0.57 -9.00
N ALA A 275 -9.93 0.35 -9.01
CA ALA A 275 -10.64 -0.17 -7.85
C ALA A 275 -10.22 -1.60 -7.48
N ALA A 276 -9.95 -2.44 -8.48
CA ALA A 276 -9.46 -3.80 -8.26
C ALA A 276 -8.06 -3.80 -7.62
N MET A 277 -7.16 -2.95 -8.11
CA MET A 277 -5.81 -2.85 -7.57
C MET A 277 -5.81 -2.34 -6.13
N ALA A 278 -6.64 -1.35 -5.81
CA ALA A 278 -6.80 -0.84 -4.45
C ALA A 278 -7.33 -1.92 -3.48
N LEU A 279 -8.30 -2.72 -3.92
CA LEU A 279 -8.83 -3.82 -3.11
C LEU A 279 -7.82 -4.96 -2.96
N TYR A 280 -7.02 -5.22 -4.00
CA TYR A 280 -5.93 -6.18 -3.96
C TYR A 280 -4.83 -5.77 -2.98
N GLU A 281 -4.37 -4.51 -3.01
CA GLU A 281 -3.41 -3.97 -2.05
C GLU A 281 -3.88 -4.12 -0.61
N LEU A 282 -5.15 -3.80 -0.33
CA LEU A 282 -5.75 -3.97 1.00
C LEU A 282 -5.84 -5.43 1.45
N SER A 283 -5.73 -6.39 0.56
CA SER A 283 -5.76 -7.82 0.90
C SER A 283 -4.42 -8.36 1.39
N LEU A 284 -3.33 -7.61 1.22
CA LEU A 284 -1.97 -8.05 1.51
C LEU A 284 -1.57 -7.80 2.97
N PRO A 285 -0.73 -8.64 3.58
CA PRO A 285 -0.21 -8.40 4.94
C PRO A 285 0.77 -7.21 4.94
N GLY A 286 0.94 -6.57 6.10
CA GLY A 286 1.76 -5.38 6.26
C GLY A 286 0.94 -4.10 6.34
N ALA A 287 1.57 -2.95 6.13
CA ALA A 287 0.92 -1.65 6.01
C ALA A 287 0.48 -1.38 4.56
N ALA A 288 -0.51 -0.52 4.37
CA ALA A 288 -0.96 -0.08 3.06
C ALA A 288 -1.06 1.44 3.01
N TYR A 289 -0.57 2.04 1.93
CA TYR A 289 -0.60 3.48 1.67
C TYR A 289 -1.53 3.76 0.50
N MET A 290 -2.67 4.34 0.81
CA MET A 290 -3.72 4.55 -0.19
C MET A 290 -3.93 6.04 -0.44
N THR A 291 -3.94 6.44 -1.68
CA THR A 291 -4.25 7.83 -2.01
C THR A 291 -5.73 8.11 -1.81
N PHE A 292 -6.03 9.30 -1.29
CA PHE A 292 -7.40 9.76 -1.09
C PHE A 292 -8.19 9.79 -2.41
N GLU A 293 -7.53 10.14 -3.50
CA GLU A 293 -8.14 10.25 -4.84
C GLU A 293 -8.74 8.94 -5.37
N HIS A 294 -8.17 7.80 -5.00
CA HIS A 294 -8.67 6.50 -5.44
C HIS A 294 -10.11 6.24 -5.01
N PHE A 295 -10.59 6.91 -3.97
CA PHE A 295 -11.86 6.60 -3.33
C PHE A 295 -12.84 7.76 -3.29
N ALA A 296 -12.37 9.00 -3.15
CA ALA A 296 -13.20 10.17 -2.98
C ALA A 296 -13.37 10.98 -4.28
N GLY A 297 -12.71 10.55 -5.38
CA GLY A 297 -12.48 11.40 -6.53
C GLY A 297 -11.49 12.51 -6.15
N ARG A 298 -10.92 13.16 -7.15
CA ARG A 298 -9.90 14.20 -6.96
C ARG A 298 -10.35 15.19 -5.88
N LEU A 299 -9.54 15.34 -4.84
CA LEU A 299 -9.63 16.49 -3.95
C LEU A 299 -9.21 17.69 -4.82
N GLU A 300 -10.13 18.25 -5.57
CA GLU A 300 -9.90 19.54 -6.19
C GLU A 300 -9.87 20.55 -5.05
N VAL A 301 -8.70 20.74 -4.48
CA VAL A 301 -8.38 21.94 -3.76
C VAL A 301 -8.30 23.03 -4.83
N LEU A 302 -9.46 23.50 -5.20
CA LEU A 302 -9.58 24.65 -6.07
C LEU A 302 -9.11 25.85 -5.26
N GLY A 303 -8.10 26.55 -5.75
CA GLY A 303 -7.63 27.85 -5.25
C GLY A 303 -8.68 28.96 -5.33
N SER A 304 -9.85 28.72 -4.80
CA SER A 304 -10.92 29.67 -4.55
C SER A 304 -11.92 29.11 -3.56
N GLY A 305 -11.53 29.04 -2.29
CA GLY A 305 -12.42 29.27 -1.16
C GLY A 305 -13.72 28.47 -1.05
N ARG A 306 -13.79 27.20 -1.41
CA ARG A 306 -14.84 26.25 -0.98
C ARG A 306 -14.51 24.84 -1.45
N ALA A 307 -13.85 24.07 -0.64
CA ALA A 307 -13.93 22.61 -0.73
C ALA A 307 -15.35 22.17 -0.31
N HIS A 308 -16.33 22.37 -1.16
CA HIS A 308 -17.61 21.70 -1.06
C HIS A 308 -17.47 20.32 -1.72
N ARG A 309 -16.90 19.36 -1.02
CA ARG A 309 -17.21 17.97 -1.24
C ARG A 309 -17.75 17.36 0.04
N THR A 310 -19.03 17.25 0.06
CA THR A 310 -19.77 16.39 0.94
C THR A 310 -19.35 14.94 0.63
N TRP A 311 -18.72 14.28 1.57
CA TRP A 311 -18.64 12.84 1.59
C TRP A 311 -20.06 12.29 1.47
N GLY A 312 -20.44 11.81 0.30
CA GLY A 312 -21.71 11.12 0.13
C GLY A 312 -22.72 11.73 -0.83
N ASP A 313 -22.43 12.82 -1.51
CA ASP A 313 -23.35 13.33 -2.53
C ASP A 313 -23.07 12.74 -3.92
N GLU A 314 -24.03 11.94 -4.32
CA GLU A 314 -24.48 11.50 -5.64
C GLU A 314 -23.67 10.43 -6.38
N GLY A 315 -24.14 9.17 -6.28
CA GLY A 315 -23.98 8.14 -7.30
C GLY A 315 -22.75 7.26 -7.15
N ARG A 316 -21.78 7.40 -8.05
CA ARG A 316 -20.61 6.53 -8.18
C ARG A 316 -19.62 6.61 -7.02
N PRO A 317 -19.27 7.80 -6.53
CA PRO A 317 -18.35 7.93 -5.38
C PRO A 317 -18.86 7.27 -4.10
N ALA A 318 -20.16 7.34 -3.83
CA ALA A 318 -20.76 6.73 -2.63
C ALA A 318 -20.68 5.19 -2.65
N ARG A 319 -20.65 4.57 -3.83
CA ARG A 319 -20.53 3.12 -3.97
C ARG A 319 -19.09 2.66 -3.76
N GLU A 320 -18.13 3.32 -4.40
CA GLU A 320 -16.71 3.04 -4.27
C GLU A 320 -16.29 3.23 -2.80
N MET A 321 -16.78 4.28 -2.15
CA MET A 321 -16.55 4.53 -0.73
C MET A 321 -17.14 3.42 0.17
N ARG A 322 -18.31 2.89 -0.14
CA ARG A 322 -18.87 1.76 0.63
C ARG A 322 -18.05 0.49 0.48
N THR A 323 -17.57 0.20 -0.72
CA THR A 323 -16.68 -0.93 -0.98
C THR A 323 -15.39 -0.80 -0.17
N LEU A 324 -14.75 0.36 -0.22
CA LEU A 324 -13.54 0.64 0.56
C LEU A 324 -13.78 0.52 2.07
N THR A 325 -14.80 1.18 2.59
CA THR A 325 -15.15 1.11 4.03
C THR A 325 -15.40 -0.33 4.47
N THR A 326 -16.05 -1.14 3.62
CA THR A 326 -16.27 -2.57 3.90
C THR A 326 -14.95 -3.33 3.90
N ALA A 327 -14.07 -3.09 2.92
CA ALA A 327 -12.76 -3.74 2.84
C ALA A 327 -11.86 -3.39 4.02
N LEU A 328 -11.79 -2.11 4.41
CA LEU A 328 -11.01 -1.64 5.56
C LEU A 328 -11.49 -2.26 6.87
N ARG A 329 -12.81 -2.33 7.05
CA ARG A 329 -13.41 -3.00 8.21
C ARG A 329 -13.06 -4.50 8.23
N LEU A 330 -13.24 -5.21 7.11
CA LEU A 330 -12.89 -6.63 7.00
C LEU A 330 -11.40 -6.86 7.23
N ARG A 331 -10.52 -6.01 6.67
CA ARG A 331 -9.08 -6.07 6.91
C ARG A 331 -8.74 -6.00 8.40
N THR A 332 -9.41 -5.12 9.12
CA THR A 332 -9.21 -4.95 10.57
C THR A 332 -9.81 -6.11 11.36
N GLU A 333 -11.06 -6.48 11.12
CA GLU A 333 -11.77 -7.57 11.81
C GLU A 333 -11.08 -8.93 11.64
N ARG A 334 -10.51 -9.18 10.46
CA ARG A 334 -9.81 -10.42 10.13
C ARG A 334 -8.30 -10.38 10.37
N ALA A 335 -7.80 -9.24 10.86
CA ALA A 335 -6.38 -9.01 11.10
C ALA A 335 -5.49 -9.30 9.87
N MET A 336 -5.95 -8.98 8.66
CA MET A 336 -5.22 -9.27 7.41
C MET A 336 -3.85 -8.59 7.36
N GLY A 337 -3.71 -7.38 7.92
CA GLY A 337 -2.43 -6.67 7.99
C GLY A 337 -1.34 -7.39 8.79
N SER A 338 -1.69 -8.38 9.62
CA SER A 338 -0.74 -9.23 10.36
C SER A 338 -0.94 -10.72 10.06
N GLY A 339 -1.75 -11.04 9.08
CA GLY A 339 -2.13 -12.41 8.72
C GLY A 339 -1.08 -13.12 7.88
N SER A 340 -1.14 -14.45 7.87
CA SER A 340 -0.37 -15.25 6.91
C SER A 340 -0.94 -15.10 5.51
N LEU A 341 -0.08 -15.14 4.49
CA LEU A 341 -0.48 -15.15 3.09
C LEU A 341 0.00 -16.43 2.41
N ALA A 342 -0.90 -17.06 1.67
CA ALA A 342 -0.60 -18.22 0.84
C ALA A 342 -1.25 -18.07 -0.54
N PHE A 343 -0.53 -18.41 -1.60
CA PHE A 343 -1.10 -18.52 -2.94
C PHE A 343 -1.77 -19.88 -3.13
N VAL A 344 -2.85 -19.89 -3.89
CA VAL A 344 -3.65 -21.09 -4.15
C VAL A 344 -3.64 -21.37 -5.64
N ASP A 345 -3.26 -22.58 -6.02
CA ASP A 345 -3.11 -23.03 -7.39
C ASP A 345 -4.00 -24.24 -7.67
N GLU A 346 -4.17 -24.55 -8.96
CA GLU A 346 -4.88 -25.75 -9.45
C GLU A 346 -6.36 -25.82 -9.05
N LEU A 347 -6.98 -24.64 -8.87
CA LEU A 347 -8.42 -24.57 -8.68
C LEU A 347 -9.15 -24.83 -10.01
N SER A 348 -10.09 -25.78 -10.00
CA SER A 348 -10.79 -26.23 -11.21
C SER A 348 -11.65 -25.17 -11.90
N TRP A 349 -11.95 -24.08 -11.21
CA TRP A 349 -12.76 -22.96 -11.69
C TRP A 349 -11.95 -21.73 -12.13
N THR A 350 -10.62 -21.76 -11.98
CA THR A 350 -9.74 -20.68 -12.45
C THR A 350 -9.22 -20.98 -13.86
N HIS A 351 -8.79 -19.91 -14.53
CA HIS A 351 -8.13 -19.95 -15.84
C HIS A 351 -6.96 -18.95 -15.87
N PRO A 352 -6.10 -18.96 -16.89
CA PRO A 352 -5.00 -18.01 -17.00
C PRO A 352 -5.46 -16.56 -16.83
N GLY A 353 -4.74 -15.77 -16.06
CA GLY A 353 -5.09 -14.39 -15.71
C GLY A 353 -5.96 -14.26 -14.44
N VAL A 354 -6.27 -15.35 -13.75
CA VAL A 354 -6.96 -15.32 -12.46
C VAL A 354 -6.00 -15.74 -11.36
N GLY A 355 -5.66 -14.80 -10.48
CA GLY A 355 -4.83 -15.05 -9.29
C GLY A 355 -5.69 -15.28 -8.05
N VAL A 356 -5.33 -16.28 -7.24
CA VAL A 356 -6.00 -16.56 -5.98
C VAL A 356 -5.00 -16.63 -4.85
N HIS A 357 -5.27 -15.93 -3.76
CA HIS A 357 -4.52 -16.08 -2.52
C HIS A 357 -5.43 -16.09 -1.30
N VAL A 358 -4.91 -16.57 -0.20
CA VAL A 358 -5.58 -16.56 1.10
C VAL A 358 -4.75 -15.72 2.06
N CYS A 359 -5.38 -14.71 2.67
CA CYS A 359 -4.79 -13.91 3.74
C CYS A 359 -5.70 -13.92 4.97
N ALA A 360 -5.17 -14.35 6.11
CA ALA A 360 -5.92 -14.41 7.38
C ALA A 360 -7.31 -15.08 7.25
N GLY A 361 -7.40 -16.18 6.50
CA GLY A 361 -8.67 -16.89 6.29
C GLY A 361 -9.64 -16.21 5.31
N THR A 362 -9.21 -15.20 4.60
CA THR A 362 -9.95 -14.55 3.51
C THR A 362 -9.36 -14.98 2.18
N MET A 363 -10.16 -15.60 1.32
CA MET A 363 -9.78 -15.89 -0.06
C MET A 363 -9.99 -14.64 -0.90
N VAL A 364 -8.98 -14.29 -1.65
CA VAL A 364 -8.95 -13.15 -2.57
C VAL A 364 -8.80 -13.66 -3.99
N VAL A 365 -9.69 -13.25 -4.85
CA VAL A 365 -9.68 -13.57 -6.27
C VAL A 365 -9.42 -12.30 -7.05
N LEU A 366 -8.33 -12.25 -7.81
CA LEU A 366 -8.00 -11.17 -8.72
C LEU A 366 -8.14 -11.65 -10.15
N ASN A 367 -9.08 -11.08 -10.87
CA ASN A 367 -9.32 -11.38 -12.29
C ASN A 367 -8.70 -10.31 -13.18
N THR A 368 -7.52 -10.61 -13.76
CA THR A 368 -6.85 -9.75 -14.74
C THR A 368 -7.11 -10.17 -16.18
N SER A 369 -7.92 -11.21 -16.39
CA SER A 369 -8.29 -11.70 -17.73
C SER A 369 -9.42 -10.89 -18.33
N ASP A 370 -9.80 -11.21 -19.55
CA ASP A 370 -10.94 -10.64 -20.29
C ASP A 370 -12.26 -11.43 -20.14
N ALA A 371 -12.23 -12.53 -19.39
CA ALA A 371 -13.38 -13.39 -19.16
C ALA A 371 -13.87 -13.35 -17.69
N THR A 372 -15.15 -13.53 -17.46
CA THR A 372 -15.71 -13.67 -16.12
C THR A 372 -15.34 -15.04 -15.54
N VAL A 373 -14.95 -15.08 -14.27
CA VAL A 373 -14.73 -16.32 -13.52
C VAL A 373 -15.88 -16.54 -12.55
N GLU A 374 -16.33 -17.78 -12.42
CA GLU A 374 -17.44 -18.17 -11.54
C GLU A 374 -16.86 -18.82 -10.26
N VAL A 375 -16.86 -18.07 -9.15
CA VAL A 375 -16.43 -18.59 -7.86
C VAL A 375 -17.52 -19.50 -7.27
N PRO A 376 -17.23 -20.76 -6.92
CA PRO A 376 -18.22 -21.71 -6.43
C PRO A 376 -19.00 -21.23 -5.21
N ALA A 377 -20.25 -21.63 -5.10
CA ALA A 377 -21.21 -21.16 -4.10
C ALA A 377 -20.84 -21.49 -2.63
N GLU A 378 -19.94 -22.43 -2.42
CA GLU A 378 -19.42 -22.74 -1.08
C GLU A 378 -18.57 -21.63 -0.48
N HIS A 379 -18.07 -20.69 -1.31
CA HIS A 379 -17.32 -19.53 -0.88
C HIS A 379 -18.24 -18.35 -0.65
N ARG A 380 -18.44 -17.97 0.59
CA ARG A 380 -19.31 -16.85 0.93
C ARG A 380 -18.68 -15.53 0.50
N PHE A 381 -19.36 -14.81 -0.38
CA PHE A 381 -18.97 -13.46 -0.82
C PHE A 381 -18.89 -12.47 0.34
N LEU A 382 -17.86 -11.62 0.33
CA LEU A 382 -17.62 -10.58 1.33
C LEU A 382 -17.64 -9.17 0.72
N VAL A 383 -16.80 -8.92 -0.28
CA VAL A 383 -16.69 -7.60 -0.94
C VAL A 383 -16.07 -7.78 -2.32
N SER A 384 -16.39 -6.88 -3.25
CA SER A 384 -15.81 -6.82 -4.59
C SER A 384 -15.58 -5.37 -5.01
N SER A 385 -14.51 -5.12 -5.76
CA SER A 385 -14.19 -3.83 -6.36
C SER A 385 -15.25 -3.37 -7.37
N GLN A 386 -15.85 -4.32 -8.07
CA GLN A 386 -17.04 -4.10 -8.89
C GLN A 386 -18.22 -4.74 -8.18
N ALA A 387 -18.83 -4.02 -7.22
CA ALA A 387 -19.99 -4.57 -6.53
C ALA A 387 -21.09 -4.87 -7.55
N PRO A 388 -21.67 -6.08 -7.59
CA PRO A 388 -22.85 -6.36 -8.40
C PRO A 388 -23.96 -5.40 -8.00
N ALA A 389 -24.76 -4.99 -8.96
CA ALA A 389 -25.98 -4.26 -8.63
C ALA A 389 -26.79 -5.09 -7.60
N PRO A 390 -27.52 -4.47 -6.66
CA PRO A 390 -28.29 -5.21 -5.66
C PRO A 390 -29.19 -6.29 -6.26
N GLU A 391 -29.66 -6.05 -7.47
CA GLU A 391 -30.52 -6.93 -8.27
C GLU A 391 -29.74 -8.09 -8.95
N ALA A 392 -28.40 -7.99 -9.02
CA ALA A 392 -27.52 -8.96 -9.65
C ALA A 392 -26.71 -9.80 -8.63
N LEU A 393 -27.03 -9.70 -7.34
CA LEU A 393 -26.49 -10.64 -6.37
C LEU A 393 -27.05 -12.04 -6.72
N PRO A 394 -26.17 -13.03 -6.89
CA PRO A 394 -26.63 -14.38 -7.20
C PRO A 394 -27.53 -14.89 -6.08
N PRO A 395 -28.58 -15.67 -6.39
CA PRO A 395 -29.40 -16.31 -5.39
C PRO A 395 -28.53 -17.17 -4.47
N ALA A 396 -28.96 -17.34 -3.22
CA ALA A 396 -28.22 -18.17 -2.26
C ALA A 396 -27.99 -19.59 -2.86
N GLY A 397 -26.72 -20.00 -2.89
CA GLY A 397 -26.32 -21.28 -3.46
C GLY A 397 -25.95 -21.25 -4.96
N ALA A 398 -25.91 -20.10 -5.59
CA ALA A 398 -25.36 -19.94 -6.94
C ALA A 398 -23.90 -19.48 -6.89
N PRO A 399 -23.07 -19.80 -7.91
CA PRO A 399 -21.72 -19.26 -8.04
C PRO A 399 -21.72 -17.74 -8.09
N THR A 400 -20.64 -17.13 -7.65
CA THR A 400 -20.47 -15.67 -7.67
C THR A 400 -19.61 -15.27 -8.86
N PRO A 401 -20.13 -14.47 -9.82
CA PRO A 401 -19.33 -14.01 -10.94
C PRO A 401 -18.31 -12.93 -10.49
N VAL A 402 -17.08 -13.08 -10.94
CA VAL A 402 -16.01 -12.10 -10.81
C VAL A 402 -15.63 -11.65 -12.22
N PRO A 403 -16.14 -10.50 -12.68
CA PRO A 403 -15.90 -9.98 -14.02
C PRO A 403 -14.40 -9.65 -14.27
N PRO A 404 -14.01 -9.35 -15.52
CA PRO A 404 -12.72 -8.76 -15.85
C PRO A 404 -12.41 -7.53 -14.98
N GLU A 405 -11.11 -7.28 -14.75
CA GLU A 405 -10.63 -6.12 -13.97
C GLU A 405 -11.28 -6.03 -12.57
N THR A 406 -11.43 -7.17 -11.89
CA THR A 406 -12.12 -7.24 -10.59
C THR A 406 -11.25 -7.95 -9.55
N CYS A 407 -11.20 -7.38 -8.36
CA CYS A 407 -10.76 -8.06 -7.15
C CYS A 407 -11.97 -8.33 -6.25
N ALA A 408 -12.11 -9.55 -5.75
CA ALA A 408 -13.22 -9.95 -4.87
C ALA A 408 -12.71 -10.79 -3.69
N TRP A 409 -13.31 -10.62 -2.52
CA TRP A 409 -12.96 -11.33 -1.30
C TRP A 409 -14.08 -12.27 -0.87
N PHE A 410 -13.69 -13.44 -0.39
CA PHE A 410 -14.58 -14.51 0.03
C PHE A 410 -14.14 -15.10 1.36
N ASP A 411 -15.05 -15.73 2.05
CA ASP A 411 -14.76 -16.48 3.28
C ASP A 411 -14.22 -17.88 2.94
N THR A 412 -13.08 -18.26 3.55
CA THR A 412 -12.40 -19.54 3.28
C THR A 412 -12.76 -20.66 4.25
N ALA A 413 -13.78 -20.50 5.07
CA ALA A 413 -14.12 -21.45 6.17
C ALA A 413 -14.13 -22.95 5.78
N ARG A 414 -13.88 -23.28 4.50
CA ARG A 414 -13.87 -24.68 3.98
C ARG A 414 -12.67 -25.05 3.09
N ILE A 415 -11.73 -24.13 2.79
CA ILE A 415 -10.59 -24.46 1.90
C ILE A 415 -9.37 -24.96 2.68
N LEU A 416 -9.18 -24.48 3.90
CA LEU A 416 -8.06 -24.91 4.71
C LEU A 416 -8.46 -26.18 5.50
N PRO A 417 -7.63 -27.23 5.48
CA PRO A 417 -7.80 -28.32 6.45
C PRO A 417 -7.80 -27.71 7.85
N ALA A 418 -8.63 -28.26 8.73
CA ALA A 418 -8.66 -27.85 10.13
C ALA A 418 -7.24 -27.72 10.66
N PRO A 419 -6.92 -26.68 11.46
CA PRO A 419 -5.60 -26.57 12.04
C PRO A 419 -5.28 -27.89 12.72
N PHE A 420 -4.10 -28.44 12.46
CA PHE A 420 -3.64 -29.66 13.14
C PHE A 420 -3.86 -29.46 14.63
N GLU A 421 -4.81 -30.20 15.20
CA GLU A 421 -4.91 -30.33 16.65
C GLU A 421 -3.57 -30.94 17.09
N HIS A 422 -2.77 -30.14 17.76
CA HIS A 422 -1.65 -30.68 18.50
C HIS A 422 -2.27 -31.56 19.61
N THR A 423 -2.31 -32.82 19.36
CA THR A 423 -2.41 -33.81 20.45
C THR A 423 -1.16 -33.61 21.29
N ASP A 424 -1.36 -33.20 22.56
CA ASP A 424 -0.38 -33.11 23.61
C ASP A 424 0.42 -34.39 23.83
#